data_5ce12182377bc9af257885c8316538e2
#
_entry.id   5ce12182377bc9af257885c8316538e2
#
_cell.length_a   1.000
_cell.length_b   1.000
_cell.length_c   1.000
_cell.angle_alpha   90.00
_cell.angle_beta   90.00
_cell.angle_gamma   90.00
#
_symmetry.space_group_name_H-M   'P 1'
#
loop_
_entity.id
_entity.type
_entity.pdbx_description
1 polymer ?
#
loop_
_entity_poly.entity_id
_entity_poly.type
_entity_poly.pdbx_seq_one_letter_code
_entity_poly.pdbx_strand_id
1 'polypeptide(L)'
;EKYMSKWENMKAAAQSDLEALKKAETSYGDSWKRRGGVGAFMMLARKFDRVEHQAQKHGWDIFEAGEVYVGDAGLLDDIRDLRRYLLLTEEHITSSALGNDEILKYEGEEEGI
;
A
#
# COMPACT_ATOMS: atom_id res chain seq x y z
N GLU A 1 1.08 29.94 -6.11
CA GLU A 1 1.41 28.70 -5.72
C GLU A 1 0.78 28.32 -4.44
N LYS A 2 0.52 27.16 -4.23
CA LYS A 2 -0.06 26.84 -3.05
C LYS A 2 0.36 25.51 -2.53
N TYR A 3 0.32 25.36 -1.23
CA TYR A 3 0.67 24.13 -0.59
C TYR A 3 -0.55 23.35 -0.29
N MET A 4 -0.49 22.06 -0.55
CA MET A 4 -1.54 21.19 -0.12
C MET A 4 -1.30 20.86 1.33
N SER A 5 -2.39 20.72 2.09
CA SER A 5 -2.27 20.33 3.46
C SER A 5 -1.77 18.89 3.53
N LYS A 6 -1.31 18.49 4.72
CA LYS A 6 -0.91 17.13 4.96
C LYS A 6 -2.02 16.14 4.60
N TRP A 7 -3.26 16.51 4.94
CA TRP A 7 -4.39 15.64 4.69
C TRP A 7 -4.70 15.52 3.21
N GLU A 8 -4.55 16.61 2.47
CA GLU A 8 -4.73 16.57 1.02
C GLU A 8 -3.68 15.70 0.36
N ASN A 9 -2.46 15.76 0.86
CA ASN A 9 -1.39 14.92 0.33
C ASN A 9 -1.67 13.45 0.59
N MET A 10 -2.15 13.13 1.78
CA MET A 10 -2.49 11.75 2.09
C MET A 10 -3.66 11.26 1.26
N LYS A 11 -4.65 12.12 1.05
CA LYS A 11 -5.80 11.75 0.24
C LYS A 11 -5.37 11.47 -1.19
N ALA A 12 -4.47 12.28 -1.71
CA ALA A 12 -3.97 12.07 -3.07
C ALA A 12 -3.24 10.74 -3.17
N ALA A 13 -2.46 10.39 -2.15
CA ALA A 13 -1.76 9.11 -2.14
C ALA A 13 -2.76 7.95 -2.12
N ALA A 14 -3.79 8.06 -1.29
CA ALA A 14 -4.79 7.00 -1.21
C ALA A 14 -5.55 6.86 -2.52
N GLN A 15 -5.90 7.98 -3.15
CA GLN A 15 -6.59 7.94 -4.43
C GLN A 15 -5.72 7.32 -5.51
N SER A 16 -4.44 7.64 -5.47
CA SER A 16 -3.49 7.05 -6.41
C SER A 16 -3.43 5.53 -6.26
N ASP A 17 -3.50 5.05 -5.02
CA ASP A 17 -3.52 3.61 -4.79
C ASP A 17 -4.74 2.97 -5.44
N LEU A 18 -5.90 3.56 -5.24
CA LEU A 18 -7.12 2.98 -5.79
C LEU A 18 -7.07 2.92 -7.30
N GLU A 19 -6.59 3.99 -7.92
CA GLU A 19 -6.52 4.03 -9.37
C GLU A 19 -5.53 3.03 -9.92
N ALA A 20 -4.38 2.90 -9.25
CA ALA A 20 -3.38 1.94 -9.68
C ALA A 20 -3.88 0.51 -9.52
N LEU A 21 -4.61 0.24 -8.43
CA LEU A 21 -5.12 -1.10 -8.19
C LEU A 21 -6.22 -1.46 -9.18
N LYS A 22 -7.07 -0.51 -9.52
CA LYS A 22 -8.10 -0.76 -10.53
C LYS A 22 -7.48 -1.08 -11.87
N LYS A 23 -6.44 -0.33 -12.23
CA LYS A 23 -5.76 -0.56 -13.48
C LYS A 23 -5.06 -1.91 -13.51
N ALA A 24 -4.43 -2.27 -12.40
CA ALA A 24 -3.72 -3.55 -12.32
C ALA A 24 -4.69 -4.71 -12.39
N GLU A 25 -5.88 -4.55 -11.85
CA GLU A 25 -6.85 -5.63 -11.87
C GLU A 25 -7.25 -6.00 -13.28
N THR A 26 -7.29 -5.03 -14.19
CA THR A 26 -7.65 -5.34 -15.57
C THR A 26 -6.57 -6.19 -16.24
N SER A 27 -5.35 -6.15 -15.75
CA SER A 27 -4.24 -6.92 -16.33
C SER A 27 -3.98 -8.21 -15.60
N TYR A 28 -3.99 -8.17 -14.27
CA TYR A 28 -3.54 -9.31 -13.47
C TYR A 28 -4.65 -9.96 -12.66
N GLY A 29 -5.75 -9.29 -12.48
CA GLY A 29 -6.84 -9.83 -11.68
C GLY A 29 -6.37 -10.08 -10.26
N ASP A 30 -6.73 -11.25 -9.74
CA ASP A 30 -6.41 -11.62 -8.36
C ASP A 30 -5.15 -12.46 -8.26
N SER A 31 -4.23 -12.30 -9.19
CA SER A 31 -3.04 -13.15 -9.20
C SER A 31 -2.23 -13.02 -7.91
N TRP A 32 -2.32 -11.88 -7.22
CA TRP A 32 -1.54 -11.67 -6.01
C TRP A 32 -1.90 -12.65 -4.90
N LYS A 33 -3.12 -13.19 -4.93
CA LYS A 33 -3.53 -14.14 -3.90
C LYS A 33 -3.74 -15.54 -4.44
N ARG A 34 -3.21 -15.80 -5.62
CA ARG A 34 -3.39 -17.11 -6.24
C ARG A 34 -2.87 -18.24 -5.38
N ARG A 35 -1.82 -18.01 -4.65
CA ARG A 35 -1.21 -19.05 -3.82
C ARG A 35 -1.62 -18.95 -2.37
N GLY A 36 -2.78 -18.37 -2.13
CA GLY A 36 -3.36 -18.33 -0.80
C GLY A 36 -2.69 -17.34 0.12
N GLY A 37 -3.02 -17.45 1.40
CA GLY A 37 -2.53 -16.50 2.38
C GLY A 37 -1.03 -16.56 2.57
N VAL A 38 -0.43 -17.73 2.45
CA VAL A 38 1.02 -17.82 2.56
C VAL A 38 1.68 -17.04 1.43
N GLY A 39 1.18 -17.20 0.22
CA GLY A 39 1.71 -16.47 -0.91
C GLY A 39 1.52 -14.97 -0.76
N ALA A 40 0.36 -14.56 -0.29
CA ALA A 40 0.10 -13.15 -0.07
C ALA A 40 1.04 -12.58 0.99
N PHE A 41 1.28 -13.35 2.06
CA PHE A 41 2.22 -12.91 3.08
C PHE A 41 3.62 -12.73 2.50
N MET A 42 4.04 -13.66 1.64
CA MET A 42 5.36 -13.56 1.04
C MET A 42 5.47 -12.34 0.14
N MET A 43 4.38 -11.94 -0.50
CA MET A 43 4.40 -10.72 -1.29
C MET A 43 4.63 -9.50 -0.41
N LEU A 44 3.96 -9.47 0.74
CA LEU A 44 4.16 -8.37 1.68
C LEU A 44 5.61 -8.34 2.17
N ALA A 45 6.15 -9.52 2.48
CA ALA A 45 7.52 -9.59 2.96
C ALA A 45 8.50 -9.09 1.92
N ARG A 46 8.29 -9.47 0.66
CA ARG A 46 9.18 -9.00 -0.40
C ARG A 46 9.13 -7.50 -0.57
N LYS A 47 7.94 -6.93 -0.48
CA LYS A 47 7.82 -5.48 -0.61
C LYS A 47 8.44 -4.75 0.57
N PHE A 48 8.31 -5.34 1.76
CA PHE A 48 8.97 -4.75 2.92
C PHE A 48 10.49 -4.87 2.79
N ASP A 49 10.98 -5.99 2.27
CA ASP A 49 12.42 -6.17 2.09
C ASP A 49 12.99 -5.06 1.22
N ARG A 50 12.24 -4.62 0.22
CA ARG A 50 12.74 -3.55 -0.64
C ARG A 50 12.84 -2.23 0.12
N VAL A 51 11.85 -1.94 0.96
CA VAL A 51 11.89 -0.74 1.79
C VAL A 51 13.07 -0.83 2.76
N GLU A 52 13.26 -1.99 3.36
CA GLU A 52 14.36 -2.20 4.29
C GLU A 52 15.70 -1.97 3.61
N HIS A 53 15.83 -2.47 2.40
CA HIS A 53 17.08 -2.34 1.66
C HIS A 53 17.39 -0.86 1.42
N GLN A 54 16.36 -0.07 1.06
CA GLN A 54 16.59 1.35 0.85
C GLN A 54 17.01 2.05 2.13
N ALA A 55 16.36 1.72 3.25
CA ALA A 55 16.71 2.33 4.52
C ALA A 55 18.12 1.96 4.94
N GLN A 56 18.48 0.70 4.72
CA GLN A 56 19.79 0.21 5.14
C GLN A 56 20.91 0.97 4.45
N LYS A 57 20.73 1.35 3.21
CA LYS A 57 21.76 2.06 2.46
C LYS A 57 22.00 3.44 3.01
N HIS A 58 21.11 3.93 3.87
CA HIS A 58 21.21 5.28 4.41
C HIS A 58 21.17 5.25 5.94
N GLY A 59 21.85 4.25 6.51
CA GLY A 59 21.98 4.20 7.97
C GLY A 59 20.68 3.95 8.70
N TRP A 60 19.74 3.30 8.02
CA TRP A 60 18.41 3.00 8.55
C TRP A 60 17.55 4.24 8.74
N ASP A 61 17.95 5.34 8.10
CA ASP A 61 17.21 6.58 8.17
C ASP A 61 16.31 6.66 6.93
N ILE A 62 15.06 6.31 7.09
CA ILE A 62 14.16 6.23 5.96
C ILE A 62 13.86 7.59 5.37
N PHE A 63 13.95 8.66 6.17
CA PHE A 63 13.74 10.00 5.65
C PHE A 63 14.89 10.42 4.75
N GLU A 64 16.11 10.09 5.18
CA GLU A 64 17.26 10.41 4.34
C GLU A 64 17.24 9.60 3.06
N ALA A 65 16.82 8.34 3.15
CA ALA A 65 16.72 7.50 1.96
C ALA A 65 15.77 8.11 0.94
N GLY A 66 14.72 8.75 1.43
CA GLY A 66 13.75 9.36 0.54
C GLY A 66 14.22 10.64 -0.11
N GLU A 67 15.23 11.29 0.48
CA GLU A 67 15.69 12.56 -0.02
C GLU A 67 16.67 12.44 -1.19
N VAL A 68 17.36 11.30 -1.28
CA VAL A 68 18.43 11.20 -2.24
C VAL A 68 18.00 10.70 -3.60
N TYR A 69 16.77 10.32 -3.74
CA TYR A 69 16.36 9.79 -5.03
C TYR A 69 14.94 10.19 -5.36
N VAL A 70 14.77 10.69 -6.55
CA VAL A 70 13.47 11.06 -7.06
C VAL A 70 13.28 10.31 -8.36
N GLY A 71 12.41 9.34 -8.38
CA GLY A 71 12.20 8.58 -9.59
C GLY A 71 11.35 7.36 -9.31
N ASP A 72 11.26 6.51 -10.30
CA ASP A 72 10.32 5.40 -10.25
C ASP A 72 10.81 4.21 -9.46
N ALA A 73 12.10 4.09 -9.28
CA ALA A 73 12.64 2.92 -8.61
C ALA A 73 13.17 3.25 -7.22
N GLY A 74 12.72 4.34 -6.65
CA GLY A 74 13.21 4.74 -5.36
C GLY A 74 12.36 4.29 -4.21
N LEU A 75 12.64 4.85 -3.05
CA LEU A 75 11.95 4.48 -1.83
C LEU A 75 10.45 4.70 -1.92
N LEU A 76 10.03 5.81 -2.52
CA LEU A 76 8.60 6.10 -2.60
C LEU A 76 7.85 5.04 -3.40
N ASP A 77 8.48 4.54 -4.45
CA ASP A 77 7.86 3.49 -5.23
C ASP A 77 7.70 2.22 -4.40
N ASP A 78 8.72 1.89 -3.61
CA ASP A 78 8.66 0.72 -2.76
C ASP A 78 7.62 0.87 -1.66
N ILE A 79 7.49 2.09 -1.12
CA ILE A 79 6.46 2.34 -0.12
C ILE A 79 5.07 2.20 -0.72
N ARG A 80 4.89 2.73 -1.94
CA ARG A 80 3.60 2.62 -2.60
C ARG A 80 3.22 1.17 -2.85
N ASP A 81 4.17 0.37 -3.31
CA ASP A 81 3.90 -1.04 -3.55
C ASP A 81 3.47 -1.75 -2.28
N LEU A 82 4.20 -1.51 -1.19
CA LEU A 82 3.85 -2.15 0.07
C LEU A 82 2.47 -1.72 0.54
N ARG A 83 2.19 -0.43 0.45
CA ARG A 83 0.90 0.09 0.89
C ARG A 83 -0.24 -0.53 0.08
N ARG A 84 -0.05 -0.69 -1.23
CA ARG A 84 -1.09 -1.23 -2.08
C ARG A 84 -1.34 -2.71 -1.80
N TYR A 85 -0.29 -3.47 -1.54
CA TYR A 85 -0.49 -4.87 -1.17
C TYR A 85 -1.12 -5.00 0.21
N LEU A 86 -0.81 -4.10 1.12
CA LEU A 86 -1.47 -4.11 2.42
C LEU A 86 -2.96 -3.80 2.27
N LEU A 87 -3.29 -2.87 1.40
CA LEU A 87 -4.68 -2.51 1.18
C LEU A 87 -5.45 -3.69 0.58
N LEU A 88 -4.85 -4.36 -0.40
CA LEU A 88 -5.47 -5.54 -0.99
C LEU A 88 -5.68 -6.63 0.05
N THR A 89 -4.70 -6.81 0.91
CA THR A 89 -4.77 -7.85 1.94
C THR A 89 -5.87 -7.53 2.94
N GLU A 90 -5.94 -6.29 3.37
CA GLU A 90 -6.96 -5.90 4.32
C GLU A 90 -8.36 -6.06 3.71
N GLU A 91 -8.53 -5.65 2.47
CA GLU A 91 -9.83 -5.78 1.83
C GLU A 91 -10.24 -7.25 1.73
N HIS A 92 -9.30 -8.11 1.37
CA HIS A 92 -9.62 -9.52 1.24
C HIS A 92 -10.04 -10.13 2.57
N ILE A 93 -9.31 -9.82 3.63
CA ILE A 93 -9.62 -10.35 4.96
C ILE A 93 -10.98 -9.85 5.42
N THR A 94 -11.22 -8.56 5.23
CA THR A 94 -12.46 -7.95 5.66
C THR A 94 -13.66 -8.54 4.91
N SER A 95 -13.55 -8.64 3.60
CA SER A 95 -14.61 -9.19 2.79
C SER A 95 -14.93 -10.63 3.17
N SER A 96 -13.90 -11.42 3.36
CA SER A 96 -14.09 -12.82 3.65
C SER A 96 -14.67 -13.07 5.03
N ALA A 97 -14.26 -12.26 5.99
CA ALA A 97 -14.66 -12.49 7.37
C ALA A 97 -15.99 -11.86 7.72
N LEU A 98 -16.28 -10.68 7.17
CA LEU A 98 -17.43 -9.90 7.63
C LEU A 98 -18.61 -9.93 6.70
N GLY A 99 -18.39 -10.10 5.41
CA GLY A 99 -19.49 -9.98 4.47
C GLY A 99 -19.75 -8.52 4.14
N ASN A 100 -20.62 -8.29 3.16
CA ASN A 100 -20.81 -6.95 2.63
C ASN A 100 -21.43 -5.98 3.62
N ASP A 101 -22.45 -6.44 4.33
CA ASP A 101 -23.10 -5.54 5.27
C ASP A 101 -22.18 -5.15 6.39
N GLU A 102 -21.35 -6.09 6.83
CA GLU A 102 -20.47 -5.82 7.92
C GLU A 102 -19.25 -5.02 7.50
N ILE A 103 -18.93 -5.06 6.21
CA ILE A 103 -17.89 -4.20 5.71
C ILE A 103 -18.32 -2.75 5.81
N LEU A 104 -19.56 -2.46 5.45
CA LEU A 104 -20.07 -1.11 5.58
C LEU A 104 -20.08 -0.65 7.02
N LYS A 105 -20.42 -1.56 7.92
CA LYS A 105 -20.41 -1.23 9.33
C LYS A 105 -18.99 -0.93 9.82
N TYR A 106 -18.04 -1.74 9.38
CA TYR A 106 -16.66 -1.53 9.73
C TYR A 106 -16.18 -0.15 9.31
N GLU A 107 -16.50 0.24 8.09
CA GLU A 107 -16.07 1.53 7.60
C GLU A 107 -16.74 2.67 8.33
N GLY A 108 -17.99 2.46 8.73
CA GLY A 108 -18.70 3.49 9.45
C GLY A 108 -18.22 3.69 10.87
N GLU A 109 -17.64 2.65 11.44
CA GLU A 109 -17.14 2.72 12.80
C GLU A 109 -15.68 3.10 12.87
N GLU A 110 -15.07 3.27 11.74
CA GLU A 110 -13.66 3.53 11.72
C GLU A 110 -13.33 4.83 12.41
N GLU A 111 -12.46 4.74 13.38
CA GLU A 111 -12.05 5.92 14.13
C GLU A 111 -10.74 6.40 13.60
N GLY A 112 -10.45 7.61 13.74
CA GLY A 112 -9.18 8.13 13.33
C GLY A 112 -8.06 7.36 14.01
N ILE A 113 -7.05 7.07 13.30
CA ILE A 113 -5.91 6.33 13.82
C ILE A 113 -4.85 7.25 14.33
#